data_29039cfe08f1cb853019f267d3af4b11
#
_entry.id   29039cfe08f1cb853019f267d3af4b11
#
_cell.length_a   1.000
_cell.length_b   1.000
_cell.length_c   1.000
_cell.angle_alpha   90.00
_cell.angle_beta   90.00
_cell.angle_gamma   90.00
#
_symmetry.space_group_name_H-M   'P 1'
#
loop_
_entity.id
_entity.type
_entity.pdbx_description
1 polymer ?
#
loop_
_entity_poly.entity_id
_entity_poly.type
_entity_poly.pdbx_seq_one_letter_code
_entity_poly.pdbx_strand_id
1 'polypeptide(L)'
;IAGLHCAYVLKKAGLDATVYEGAKRVGGRMFSLHDRFGKGLNTEAGGEFLDSNHADMLGLAAEFSLPLLDVTMDSNHFESAIFYFQNIKYNSTDLVNGFLPMVDRIVADRVACGEEYDSPFAEQLDKQSLEQYVNSFPCDEWIKQLLVMAYVGEFGLDGGDQSALNFLSLIGFPQDGQLPLFGDSDERYKVIGGNSQIIYHLQKAVADKIKIESTVKSIQSKGRRYLLIFADGSE
;
A
#
# COMPACT_ATOMS: atom_id res chain seq x y z
N ILE A 1 10.04 2.72 8.59
CA ILE A 1 9.19 3.50 9.49
C ILE A 1 8.80 2.72 10.75
N ALA A 2 8.36 1.45 10.64
CA ALA A 2 7.88 0.65 11.78
C ALA A 2 8.87 0.60 12.95
N GLY A 3 10.15 0.33 12.71
CA GLY A 3 11.18 0.30 13.76
C GLY A 3 11.41 1.67 14.41
N LEU A 4 11.39 2.75 13.63
CA LEU A 4 11.50 4.11 14.17
C LEU A 4 10.31 4.46 15.05
N HIS A 5 9.09 4.16 14.60
CA HIS A 5 7.88 4.43 15.37
C HIS A 5 7.84 3.59 16.65
N CYS A 6 8.18 2.30 16.55
CA CYS A 6 8.29 1.44 17.73
C CYS A 6 9.27 2.03 18.78
N ALA A 7 10.48 2.41 18.38
CA ALA A 7 11.46 3.01 19.28
C ALA A 7 10.98 4.35 19.86
N TYR A 8 10.27 5.15 19.05
CA TYR A 8 9.69 6.41 19.50
C TYR A 8 8.63 6.21 20.59
N VAL A 9 7.71 5.26 20.38
CA VAL A 9 6.66 4.92 21.37
C VAL A 9 7.28 4.36 22.65
N LEU A 10 8.26 3.46 22.54
CA LEU A 10 8.98 2.91 23.68
C LEU A 10 9.71 4.01 24.46
N LYS A 11 10.36 4.95 23.78
CA LYS A 11 11.00 6.11 24.43
C LYS A 11 10.00 6.98 25.19
N LYS A 12 8.81 7.23 24.63
CA LYS A 12 7.72 7.95 25.33
C LYS A 12 7.25 7.21 26.59
N ALA A 13 7.31 5.89 26.58
CA ALA A 13 7.01 5.03 27.73
C ALA A 13 8.17 4.88 28.73
N GLY A 14 9.30 5.57 28.51
CA GLY A 14 10.48 5.50 29.38
C GLY A 14 11.30 4.22 29.19
N LEU A 15 11.08 3.49 28.09
CA LEU A 15 11.82 2.28 27.74
C LEU A 15 12.93 2.59 26.73
N ASP A 16 14.04 1.89 26.86
CA ASP A 16 15.19 2.01 25.97
C ASP A 16 15.11 1.01 24.82
N ALA A 17 15.30 1.48 23.59
CA ALA A 17 15.26 0.64 22.39
C ALA A 17 16.31 1.10 21.38
N THR A 18 16.96 0.15 20.71
CA THR A 18 17.90 0.43 19.62
C THR A 18 17.26 0.06 18.29
N VAL A 19 17.38 0.96 17.30
CA VAL A 19 16.96 0.74 15.93
C VAL A 19 18.17 0.32 15.09
N TYR A 20 18.10 -0.87 14.49
CA TYR A 20 19.08 -1.35 13.52
C TYR A 20 18.51 -1.20 12.12
N GLU A 21 19.20 -0.44 11.27
CA GLU A 21 18.84 -0.21 9.87
C GLU A 21 19.94 -0.78 8.97
N GLY A 22 19.55 -1.64 8.03
CA GLY A 22 20.49 -2.26 7.10
C GLY A 22 21.02 -1.33 6.02
N ALA A 23 20.27 -0.29 5.69
CA ALA A 23 20.64 0.69 4.68
C ALA A 23 21.44 1.86 5.27
N LYS A 24 21.93 2.76 4.38
CA LYS A 24 22.58 4.04 4.76
C LYS A 24 21.60 5.11 5.20
N ARG A 25 20.30 4.91 5.00
CA ARG A 25 19.25 5.83 5.40
C ARG A 25 18.12 5.06 6.10
N VAL A 26 17.45 5.72 7.01
CA VAL A 26 16.21 5.23 7.61
C VAL A 26 14.99 5.55 6.72
N GLY A 27 13.83 4.98 7.03
CA GLY A 27 12.57 5.24 6.35
C GLY A 27 12.10 4.13 5.42
N GLY A 28 13.03 3.28 4.92
CA GLY A 28 12.69 2.14 4.07
C GLY A 28 11.93 2.56 2.81
N ARG A 29 10.68 2.09 2.66
CA ARG A 29 9.80 2.36 1.51
C ARG A 29 9.13 3.75 1.51
N MET A 30 9.35 4.60 2.51
CA MET A 30 8.99 6.02 2.47
C MET A 30 10.21 6.84 2.08
N PHE A 31 10.14 7.51 0.94
CA PHE A 31 11.25 8.30 0.42
C PHE A 31 10.76 9.41 -0.49
N SER A 32 10.88 10.66 -0.03
CA SER A 32 10.57 11.84 -0.82
C SER A 32 11.82 12.37 -1.52
N LEU A 33 11.69 12.79 -2.76
CA LEU A 33 12.70 13.47 -3.56
C LEU A 33 12.39 14.96 -3.59
N HIS A 34 13.35 15.78 -3.18
CA HIS A 34 13.23 17.23 -3.18
C HIS A 34 14.09 17.84 -4.29
N ASP A 35 13.57 18.90 -4.94
CA ASP A 35 14.27 19.70 -5.97
C ASP A 35 14.76 18.90 -7.19
N ARG A 36 14.38 17.61 -7.31
CA ARG A 36 14.84 16.74 -8.41
C ARG A 36 14.28 17.16 -9.75
N PHE A 37 13.05 17.64 -9.79
CA PHE A 37 12.30 18.02 -11.00
C PHE A 37 12.09 19.54 -11.09
N GLY A 38 12.65 20.31 -10.19
CA GLY A 38 12.56 21.76 -10.13
C GLY A 38 12.65 22.27 -8.70
N LYS A 39 13.14 23.50 -8.52
CA LYS A 39 13.29 24.11 -7.19
C LYS A 39 11.94 24.24 -6.47
N GLY A 40 11.88 23.74 -5.26
CA GLY A 40 10.68 23.74 -4.42
C GLY A 40 9.68 22.64 -4.74
N LEU A 41 9.92 21.80 -5.77
CA LEU A 41 9.09 20.65 -6.06
C LEU A 41 9.56 19.43 -5.28
N ASN A 42 8.59 18.64 -4.81
CA ASN A 42 8.85 17.34 -4.20
C ASN A 42 7.95 16.28 -4.86
N THR A 43 8.44 15.05 -4.90
CA THR A 43 7.69 13.86 -5.31
C THR A 43 8.10 12.68 -4.45
N GLU A 44 7.28 11.66 -4.43
CA GLU A 44 7.59 10.43 -3.70
C GLU A 44 8.26 9.40 -4.61
N ALA A 45 9.33 8.77 -4.12
CA ALA A 45 9.95 7.58 -4.71
C ALA A 45 9.63 6.33 -3.88
N GLY A 46 8.58 6.39 -3.08
CA GLY A 46 8.06 5.34 -2.21
C GLY A 46 6.59 5.60 -1.93
N GLY A 47 6.09 5.23 -0.75
CA GLY A 47 4.68 5.43 -0.38
C GLY A 47 4.23 6.86 -0.58
N GLU A 48 3.29 7.04 -1.48
CA GLU A 48 2.87 8.36 -1.97
C GLU A 48 1.66 8.90 -1.24
N PHE A 49 0.68 8.05 -0.95
CA PHE A 49 -0.57 8.48 -0.36
C PHE A 49 -0.75 7.97 1.07
N LEU A 50 -1.56 8.70 1.82
CA LEU A 50 -2.10 8.30 3.11
C LEU A 50 -3.61 8.19 2.95
N ASP A 51 -4.16 7.02 3.23
CA ASP A 51 -5.60 6.80 3.18
C ASP A 51 -6.29 7.39 4.41
N SER A 52 -7.58 7.67 4.29
CA SER A 52 -8.39 8.19 5.40
C SER A 52 -8.44 7.25 6.60
N ASN A 53 -8.26 5.95 6.39
CA ASN A 53 -8.22 4.92 7.43
C ASN A 53 -6.82 4.66 8.01
N HIS A 54 -5.76 5.30 7.50
CA HIS A 54 -4.40 5.20 8.03
C HIS A 54 -4.21 6.00 9.33
N ALA A 55 -4.97 5.65 10.37
CA ALA A 55 -5.05 6.39 11.63
C ALA A 55 -3.68 6.65 12.27
N ASP A 56 -2.76 5.68 12.25
CA ASP A 56 -1.41 5.83 12.83
C ASP A 56 -0.58 6.88 12.08
N MET A 57 -0.64 6.88 10.75
CA MET A 57 0.12 7.81 9.93
C MET A 57 -0.45 9.23 10.01
N LEU A 58 -1.78 9.37 9.97
CA LEU A 58 -2.47 10.64 10.17
C LEU A 58 -2.23 11.18 11.59
N GLY A 59 -2.21 10.29 12.58
CA GLY A 59 -1.86 10.62 13.96
C GLY A 59 -0.44 11.15 14.11
N LEU A 60 0.55 10.55 13.44
CA LEU A 60 1.92 11.04 13.42
C LEU A 60 2.05 12.40 12.71
N ALA A 61 1.36 12.57 11.58
CA ALA A 61 1.32 13.85 10.88
C ALA A 61 0.77 14.97 11.79
N ALA A 62 -0.32 14.70 12.50
CA ALA A 62 -0.92 15.62 13.46
C ALA A 62 0.01 15.90 14.66
N GLU A 63 0.63 14.87 15.25
CA GLU A 63 1.57 14.99 16.37
C GLU A 63 2.77 15.87 16.02
N PHE A 64 3.28 15.73 14.77
CA PHE A 64 4.40 16.53 14.29
C PHE A 64 3.97 17.87 13.65
N SER A 65 2.69 18.20 13.69
CA SER A 65 2.12 19.43 13.08
C SER A 65 2.44 19.54 11.58
N LEU A 66 2.42 18.42 10.86
CA LEU A 66 2.65 18.39 9.42
C LEU A 66 1.34 18.66 8.68
N PRO A 67 1.30 19.68 7.80
CA PRO A 67 0.10 19.95 7.02
C PRO A 67 -0.12 18.87 5.96
N LEU A 68 -1.38 18.48 5.76
CA LEU A 68 -1.79 17.52 4.75
C LEU A 68 -2.44 18.23 3.56
N LEU A 69 -2.12 17.77 2.36
CA LEU A 69 -2.85 18.05 1.14
C LEU A 69 -3.95 16.99 0.99
N ASP A 70 -5.19 17.42 0.90
CA ASP A 70 -6.31 16.57 0.51
C ASP A 70 -6.44 16.64 -1.02
N VAL A 71 -6.04 15.57 -1.71
CA VAL A 71 -6.02 15.56 -3.18
C VAL A 71 -7.41 15.51 -3.81
N THR A 72 -8.45 15.21 -3.02
CA THR A 72 -9.83 15.18 -3.51
C THR A 72 -10.44 16.58 -3.65
N MET A 73 -9.86 17.59 -2.99
CA MET A 73 -10.42 18.94 -2.96
C MET A 73 -10.33 19.68 -4.30
N ASP A 74 -9.36 19.33 -5.15
CA ASP A 74 -9.15 19.96 -6.46
C ASP A 74 -10.00 19.34 -7.59
N SER A 75 -10.69 18.23 -7.33
CA SER A 75 -11.40 17.47 -8.37
C SER A 75 -12.87 17.87 -8.58
N ASN A 76 -13.39 18.86 -7.84
CA ASN A 76 -14.82 19.24 -7.84
C ASN A 76 -15.39 19.71 -9.19
N HIS A 77 -14.56 19.91 -10.22
CA HIS A 77 -14.96 20.36 -11.54
C HIS A 77 -14.65 19.36 -12.67
N PHE A 78 -14.09 18.22 -12.35
CA PHE A 78 -13.68 17.21 -13.32
C PHE A 78 -14.39 15.87 -13.06
N GLU A 79 -14.50 15.05 -14.11
CA GLU A 79 -14.89 13.65 -13.94
C GLU A 79 -13.86 12.95 -13.06
N SER A 80 -14.30 12.21 -12.06
CA SER A 80 -13.43 11.54 -11.08
C SER A 80 -12.49 10.52 -11.71
N ALA A 81 -12.92 9.85 -12.77
CA ALA A 81 -12.11 8.93 -13.55
C ALA A 81 -12.53 8.89 -15.02
N ILE A 82 -11.54 8.82 -15.88
CA ILE A 82 -11.71 8.64 -17.32
C ILE A 82 -10.82 7.48 -17.74
N PHE A 83 -11.40 6.51 -18.43
CA PHE A 83 -10.68 5.36 -18.98
C PHE A 83 -10.64 5.47 -20.50
N TYR A 84 -9.53 5.12 -21.12
CA TYR A 84 -9.36 5.24 -22.56
C TYR A 84 -8.78 3.93 -23.13
N PHE A 85 -9.61 3.20 -23.83
CA PHE A 85 -9.26 1.93 -24.45
C PHE A 85 -9.64 1.92 -25.94
N GLN A 86 -8.72 1.53 -26.80
CA GLN A 86 -8.95 1.36 -28.24
C GLN A 86 -9.64 2.56 -28.91
N ASN A 87 -9.23 3.79 -28.59
CA ASN A 87 -9.82 5.05 -29.05
C ASN A 87 -11.24 5.33 -28.55
N ILE A 88 -11.72 4.64 -27.52
CA ILE A 88 -13.01 4.87 -26.87
C ILE A 88 -12.78 5.40 -25.47
N LYS A 89 -13.49 6.45 -25.10
CA LYS A 89 -13.51 7.04 -23.77
C LYS A 89 -14.66 6.42 -22.96
N TYR A 90 -14.34 5.95 -21.77
CA TYR A 90 -15.27 5.43 -20.78
C TYR A 90 -15.20 6.25 -19.49
N ASN A 91 -16.27 6.27 -18.73
CA ASN A 91 -16.37 6.94 -17.43
C ASN A 91 -16.66 5.94 -16.30
N SER A 92 -16.78 6.44 -15.05
CA SER A 92 -17.08 5.59 -13.90
C SER A 92 -18.40 4.82 -14.03
N THR A 93 -19.43 5.42 -14.64
CA THR A 93 -20.73 4.75 -14.86
C THR A 93 -20.57 3.55 -15.81
N ASP A 94 -19.80 3.71 -16.88
CA ASP A 94 -19.51 2.61 -17.83
C ASP A 94 -18.77 1.47 -17.12
N LEU A 95 -17.79 1.81 -16.25
CA LEU A 95 -17.05 0.83 -15.46
C LEU A 95 -17.96 0.07 -14.49
N VAL A 96 -18.79 0.80 -13.73
CA VAL A 96 -19.74 0.18 -12.79
C VAL A 96 -20.69 -0.76 -13.53
N ASN A 97 -21.31 -0.31 -14.61
CA ASN A 97 -22.25 -1.14 -15.39
C ASN A 97 -21.58 -2.39 -15.97
N GLY A 98 -20.35 -2.26 -16.48
CA GLY A 98 -19.60 -3.38 -17.03
C GLY A 98 -19.11 -4.37 -15.98
N PHE A 99 -18.92 -3.93 -14.73
CA PHE A 99 -18.52 -4.77 -13.60
C PHE A 99 -19.68 -5.55 -12.96
N LEU A 100 -20.93 -5.02 -13.02
CA LEU A 100 -22.08 -5.66 -12.37
C LEU A 100 -22.23 -7.16 -12.67
N PRO A 101 -22.03 -7.66 -13.92
CA PRO A 101 -22.16 -9.09 -14.22
C PRO A 101 -21.16 -10.00 -13.45
N MET A 102 -20.11 -9.42 -12.84
CA MET A 102 -19.10 -10.17 -12.10
C MET A 102 -19.44 -10.32 -10.61
N VAL A 103 -20.31 -9.45 -10.08
CA VAL A 103 -20.52 -9.28 -8.62
C VAL A 103 -20.98 -10.56 -7.95
N ASP A 104 -21.99 -11.23 -8.45
CA ASP A 104 -22.57 -12.42 -7.81
C ASP A 104 -21.54 -13.55 -7.68
N ARG A 105 -20.72 -13.74 -8.71
CA ARG A 105 -19.66 -14.74 -8.67
C ARG A 105 -18.54 -14.35 -7.71
N ILE A 106 -18.11 -13.08 -7.69
CA ILE A 106 -17.09 -12.59 -6.75
C ILE A 106 -17.56 -12.80 -5.31
N VAL A 107 -18.83 -12.50 -5.01
CA VAL A 107 -19.41 -12.74 -3.68
C VAL A 107 -19.40 -14.22 -3.34
N ALA A 108 -19.85 -15.09 -4.25
CA ALA A 108 -19.86 -16.54 -4.04
C ALA A 108 -18.46 -17.11 -3.81
N ASP A 109 -17.49 -16.67 -4.61
CA ASP A 109 -16.11 -17.13 -4.51
C ASP A 109 -15.45 -16.64 -3.20
N ARG A 110 -15.73 -15.41 -2.73
CA ARG A 110 -15.29 -14.92 -1.41
C ARG A 110 -15.85 -15.77 -0.27
N VAL A 111 -17.15 -16.08 -0.30
CA VAL A 111 -17.78 -16.94 0.70
C VAL A 111 -17.15 -18.33 0.69
N ALA A 112 -16.87 -18.89 -0.48
CA ALA A 112 -16.23 -20.20 -0.62
C ALA A 112 -14.78 -20.22 -0.15
N CYS A 113 -14.06 -19.09 -0.27
CA CYS A 113 -12.69 -18.95 0.26
C CYS A 113 -12.63 -18.94 1.80
N GLY A 114 -13.71 -18.51 2.48
CA GLY A 114 -13.71 -18.29 3.93
C GLY A 114 -13.08 -16.95 4.32
N GLU A 115 -13.24 -16.56 5.59
CA GLU A 115 -12.77 -15.26 6.10
C GLU A 115 -11.24 -15.10 6.00
N GLU A 116 -10.50 -16.16 6.26
CA GLU A 116 -9.03 -16.15 6.27
C GLU A 116 -8.42 -16.62 4.93
N TYR A 117 -9.24 -16.89 3.91
CA TYR A 117 -8.80 -17.40 2.61
C TYR A 117 -7.97 -18.70 2.73
N ASP A 118 -8.33 -19.59 3.65
CA ASP A 118 -7.62 -20.84 3.99
C ASP A 118 -8.43 -22.11 3.64
N SER A 119 -9.55 -21.98 2.93
CA SER A 119 -10.38 -23.10 2.52
C SER A 119 -9.72 -23.90 1.37
N PRO A 120 -10.14 -25.17 1.14
CA PRO A 120 -9.70 -25.92 -0.03
C PRO A 120 -10.04 -25.25 -1.37
N PHE A 121 -11.10 -24.42 -1.41
CA PHE A 121 -11.43 -23.63 -2.58
C PHE A 121 -10.42 -22.48 -2.78
N ALA A 122 -10.02 -21.80 -1.71
CA ALA A 122 -8.99 -20.77 -1.76
C ALA A 122 -7.65 -21.35 -2.22
N GLU A 123 -7.24 -22.53 -1.72
CA GLU A 123 -6.02 -23.22 -2.17
C GLU A 123 -6.05 -23.58 -3.66
N GLN A 124 -7.24 -23.92 -4.19
CA GLN A 124 -7.42 -24.18 -5.62
C GLN A 124 -7.34 -22.88 -6.42
N LEU A 125 -7.99 -21.82 -5.95
CA LEU A 125 -8.03 -20.51 -6.61
C LEU A 125 -6.65 -19.84 -6.61
N ASP A 126 -5.84 -20.05 -5.58
CA ASP A 126 -4.46 -19.56 -5.50
C ASP A 126 -3.55 -20.09 -6.63
N LYS A 127 -3.87 -21.25 -7.19
CA LYS A 127 -3.15 -21.85 -8.33
C LYS A 127 -3.58 -21.29 -9.68
N GLN A 128 -4.66 -20.52 -9.71
CA GLN A 128 -5.13 -19.81 -10.89
C GLN A 128 -4.54 -18.41 -10.90
N SER A 129 -4.06 -17.95 -12.06
CA SER A 129 -3.57 -16.58 -12.15
C SER A 129 -4.71 -15.57 -12.12
N LEU A 130 -4.42 -14.35 -11.64
CA LEU A 130 -5.33 -13.21 -11.66
C LEU A 130 -5.88 -12.98 -13.07
N GLU A 131 -5.01 -12.99 -14.08
CA GLU A 131 -5.41 -12.82 -15.47
C GLU A 131 -6.38 -13.91 -15.95
N GLN A 132 -6.12 -15.19 -15.63
CA GLN A 132 -7.02 -16.29 -15.97
C GLN A 132 -8.38 -16.12 -15.28
N TYR A 133 -8.38 -15.73 -14.00
CA TYR A 133 -9.60 -15.54 -13.24
C TYR A 133 -10.44 -14.37 -13.81
N VAL A 134 -9.84 -13.22 -14.02
CA VAL A 134 -10.52 -12.05 -14.60
C VAL A 134 -11.04 -12.35 -16.00
N ASN A 135 -10.24 -13.02 -16.85
CA ASN A 135 -10.64 -13.37 -18.22
C ASN A 135 -11.80 -14.39 -18.27
N SER A 136 -12.07 -15.12 -17.19
CA SER A 136 -13.17 -16.06 -17.09
C SER A 136 -14.56 -15.42 -16.90
N PHE A 137 -14.63 -14.11 -16.62
CA PHE A 137 -15.90 -13.41 -16.44
C PHE A 137 -16.57 -13.03 -17.78
N PRO A 138 -17.91 -13.05 -17.85
CA PRO A 138 -18.67 -12.64 -19.03
C PRO A 138 -18.87 -11.11 -19.05
N CYS A 139 -17.79 -10.36 -19.21
CA CYS A 139 -17.84 -8.90 -19.30
C CYS A 139 -17.01 -8.41 -20.50
N ASP A 140 -17.14 -7.12 -20.81
CA ASP A 140 -16.46 -6.49 -21.93
C ASP A 140 -14.93 -6.56 -21.77
N GLU A 141 -14.25 -6.71 -22.89
CA GLU A 141 -12.79 -6.89 -22.92
C GLU A 141 -12.04 -5.72 -22.28
N TRP A 142 -12.50 -4.48 -22.46
CA TRP A 142 -11.86 -3.32 -21.85
C TRP A 142 -11.92 -3.35 -20.30
N ILE A 143 -13.00 -3.91 -19.72
CA ILE A 143 -13.13 -4.10 -18.27
C ILE A 143 -12.07 -5.09 -17.78
N LYS A 144 -11.91 -6.23 -18.46
CA LYS A 144 -10.89 -7.23 -18.12
C LYS A 144 -9.48 -6.63 -18.17
N GLN A 145 -9.19 -5.92 -19.26
CA GLN A 145 -7.89 -5.25 -19.42
C GLN A 145 -7.66 -4.20 -18.32
N LEU A 146 -8.66 -3.39 -17.99
CA LEU A 146 -8.56 -2.41 -16.91
C LEU A 146 -8.26 -3.10 -15.58
N LEU A 147 -9.01 -4.15 -15.23
CA LEU A 147 -8.83 -4.86 -13.96
C LEU A 147 -7.44 -5.50 -13.88
N VAL A 148 -6.99 -6.21 -14.91
CA VAL A 148 -5.64 -6.80 -14.93
C VAL A 148 -4.58 -5.73 -14.78
N MET A 149 -4.67 -4.63 -15.55
CA MET A 149 -3.67 -3.54 -15.49
C MET A 149 -3.63 -2.83 -14.15
N ALA A 150 -4.80 -2.61 -13.51
CA ALA A 150 -4.88 -2.01 -12.19
C ALA A 150 -4.09 -2.84 -11.16
N TYR A 151 -4.27 -4.15 -11.17
CA TYR A 151 -3.60 -5.05 -10.22
C TYR A 151 -2.13 -5.31 -10.57
N VAL A 152 -1.73 -5.20 -11.85
CA VAL A 152 -0.30 -5.15 -12.23
C VAL A 152 0.36 -3.92 -11.61
N GLY A 153 -0.31 -2.77 -11.66
CA GLY A 153 0.17 -1.54 -11.02
C GLY A 153 0.25 -1.67 -9.50
N GLU A 154 -0.77 -2.22 -8.86
CA GLU A 154 -0.88 -2.35 -7.41
C GLU A 154 0.19 -3.28 -6.82
N PHE A 155 0.34 -4.48 -7.39
CA PHE A 155 1.25 -5.50 -6.85
C PHE A 155 2.63 -5.52 -7.49
N GLY A 156 2.84 -4.82 -8.60
CA GLY A 156 4.13 -4.75 -9.30
C GLY A 156 4.57 -6.08 -9.92
N LEU A 157 3.61 -6.94 -10.31
CA LEU A 157 3.84 -8.25 -10.90
C LEU A 157 2.83 -8.47 -12.04
N ASP A 158 3.23 -9.14 -13.11
CA ASP A 158 2.33 -9.42 -14.24
C ASP A 158 1.11 -10.25 -13.81
N GLY A 159 -0.05 -9.97 -14.41
CA GLY A 159 -1.32 -10.62 -14.05
C GLY A 159 -1.31 -12.14 -14.19
N GLY A 160 -0.47 -12.67 -15.09
CA GLY A 160 -0.24 -14.11 -15.26
C GLY A 160 0.56 -14.77 -14.14
N ASP A 161 1.34 -13.97 -13.38
CA ASP A 161 2.20 -14.42 -12.29
C ASP A 161 1.62 -14.11 -10.89
N GLN A 162 0.48 -13.42 -10.84
CA GLN A 162 -0.24 -13.14 -9.61
C GLN A 162 -1.32 -14.19 -9.34
N SER A 163 -1.55 -14.50 -8.06
CA SER A 163 -2.70 -15.31 -7.65
C SER A 163 -4.04 -14.58 -7.88
N ALA A 164 -5.07 -15.32 -8.28
CA ALA A 164 -6.44 -14.82 -8.34
C ALA A 164 -6.94 -14.28 -6.99
N LEU A 165 -6.38 -14.75 -5.88
CA LEU A 165 -6.73 -14.25 -4.54
C LEU A 165 -6.36 -12.78 -4.35
N ASN A 166 -5.32 -12.26 -5.03
CA ASN A 166 -4.97 -10.84 -4.98
C ASN A 166 -6.15 -9.97 -5.44
N PHE A 167 -6.78 -10.35 -6.57
CA PHE A 167 -7.96 -9.67 -7.06
C PHE A 167 -9.15 -9.86 -6.11
N LEU A 168 -9.43 -11.11 -5.74
CA LEU A 168 -10.61 -11.45 -4.97
C LEU A 168 -10.61 -10.81 -3.58
N SER A 169 -9.46 -10.69 -2.93
CA SER A 169 -9.35 -10.11 -1.58
C SER A 169 -9.46 -8.59 -1.57
N LEU A 170 -9.08 -7.92 -2.66
CA LEU A 170 -8.94 -6.46 -2.66
C LEU A 170 -10.07 -5.72 -3.37
N ILE A 171 -10.63 -6.27 -4.48
CA ILE A 171 -11.67 -5.57 -5.26
C ILE A 171 -12.86 -5.17 -4.39
N GLY A 172 -13.28 -3.90 -4.47
CA GLY A 172 -14.51 -3.45 -3.83
C GLY A 172 -15.76 -3.78 -4.65
N PHE A 173 -16.92 -3.43 -4.11
CA PHE A 173 -18.18 -3.50 -4.83
C PHE A 173 -18.67 -2.10 -5.18
N PRO A 174 -19.44 -1.94 -6.29
CA PRO A 174 -19.98 -0.65 -6.68
C PRO A 174 -20.73 0.04 -5.54
N GLN A 175 -20.31 1.27 -5.23
CA GLN A 175 -20.91 2.11 -4.21
C GLN A 175 -20.88 3.56 -4.68
N ASP A 176 -21.98 4.28 -4.53
CA ASP A 176 -22.13 5.71 -4.89
C ASP A 176 -21.68 6.04 -6.32
N GLY A 177 -21.92 5.10 -7.27
CA GLY A 177 -21.57 5.29 -8.68
C GLY A 177 -20.07 5.11 -8.99
N GLN A 178 -19.30 4.59 -8.05
CA GLN A 178 -17.89 4.29 -8.19
C GLN A 178 -17.62 2.79 -7.97
N LEU A 179 -16.57 2.27 -8.58
CA LEU A 179 -16.02 0.94 -8.28
C LEU A 179 -14.71 1.10 -7.53
N PRO A 180 -14.64 0.74 -6.24
CA PRO A 180 -13.40 0.74 -5.48
C PRO A 180 -12.47 -0.37 -5.98
N LEU A 181 -11.56 -0.07 -6.89
CA LEU A 181 -10.64 -1.05 -7.49
C LEU A 181 -9.69 -1.65 -6.45
N PHE A 182 -9.38 -0.91 -5.39
CA PHE A 182 -8.42 -1.27 -4.35
C PHE A 182 -9.05 -1.27 -2.94
N GLY A 183 -10.31 -1.72 -2.85
CA GLY A 183 -11.03 -1.83 -1.58
C GLY A 183 -11.22 -0.48 -0.88
N ASP A 184 -10.81 -0.40 0.39
CA ASP A 184 -11.00 0.80 1.22
C ASP A 184 -9.89 1.85 1.04
N SER A 185 -8.93 1.65 0.13
CA SER A 185 -7.90 2.65 -0.17
C SER A 185 -8.51 3.82 -0.95
N ASP A 186 -8.41 5.03 -0.38
CA ASP A 186 -8.93 6.26 -0.99
C ASP A 186 -7.81 7.22 -1.45
N GLU A 187 -6.54 6.87 -1.22
CA GLU A 187 -5.34 7.62 -1.66
C GLU A 187 -5.44 9.14 -1.45
N ARG A 188 -6.05 9.53 -0.34
CA ARG A 188 -6.60 10.88 -0.15
C ARG A 188 -5.60 11.94 0.24
N TYR A 189 -4.62 11.58 1.08
CA TYR A 189 -3.75 12.59 1.66
C TYR A 189 -2.29 12.43 1.28
N LYS A 190 -1.59 13.57 1.22
CA LYS A 190 -0.12 13.66 1.13
C LYS A 190 0.39 14.65 2.18
N VAL A 191 1.57 14.42 2.75
CA VAL A 191 2.22 15.43 3.58
C VAL A 191 2.76 16.53 2.67
N ILE A 192 2.34 17.79 2.90
CA ILE A 192 2.86 18.94 2.14
C ILE A 192 4.37 19.05 2.41
N GLY A 193 5.16 19.03 1.33
CA GLY A 193 6.61 19.00 1.40
C GLY A 193 7.23 17.61 1.50
N GLY A 194 6.42 16.54 1.37
CA GLY A 194 6.88 15.15 1.26
C GLY A 194 6.67 14.31 2.52
N ASN A 195 6.27 13.07 2.30
CA ASN A 195 5.95 12.10 3.38
C ASN A 195 7.17 11.76 4.24
N SER A 196 8.39 11.89 3.70
CA SER A 196 9.64 11.69 4.47
C SER A 196 9.80 12.63 5.67
N GLN A 197 9.00 13.68 5.80
CA GLN A 197 9.01 14.52 6.99
C GLN A 197 8.62 13.75 8.25
N ILE A 198 7.67 12.78 8.15
CA ILE A 198 7.34 11.90 9.26
C ILE A 198 8.58 11.10 9.69
N ILE A 199 9.34 10.55 8.73
CA ILE A 199 10.59 9.84 9.01
C ILE A 199 11.61 10.77 9.69
N TYR A 200 11.77 11.98 9.19
CA TYR A 200 12.69 12.97 9.76
C TYR A 200 12.37 13.26 11.25
N HIS A 201 11.10 13.48 11.59
CA HIS A 201 10.70 13.75 12.97
C HIS A 201 10.91 12.53 13.88
N LEU A 202 10.55 11.32 13.44
CA LEU A 202 10.82 10.09 14.16
C LEU A 202 12.32 9.87 14.36
N GLN A 203 13.13 10.01 13.30
CA GLN A 203 14.59 9.90 13.36
C GLN A 203 15.19 10.89 14.36
N LYS A 204 14.77 12.14 14.33
CA LYS A 204 15.24 13.16 15.26
C LYS A 204 14.91 12.81 16.71
N ALA A 205 13.72 12.27 16.95
CA ALA A 205 13.29 11.91 18.30
C ALA A 205 14.11 10.75 18.92
N VAL A 206 14.66 9.83 18.11
CA VAL A 206 15.41 8.67 18.57
C VAL A 206 16.83 8.60 17.99
N ALA A 207 17.42 9.73 17.61
CA ALA A 207 18.67 9.81 16.87
C ALA A 207 19.85 9.08 17.54
N ASP A 208 19.93 9.13 18.86
CA ASP A 208 20.97 8.48 19.69
C ASP A 208 20.83 6.95 19.74
N LYS A 209 19.74 6.38 19.24
CA LYS A 209 19.40 4.95 19.27
C LYS A 209 19.49 4.27 17.91
N ILE A 210 19.84 5.00 16.85
CA ILE A 210 19.84 4.46 15.48
C ILE A 210 21.26 4.02 15.10
N LYS A 211 21.37 2.78 14.62
CA LYS A 211 22.54 2.21 13.99
C LYS A 211 22.24 1.87 12.54
N ILE A 212 22.79 2.65 11.62
CA ILE A 212 22.67 2.40 10.16
C ILE A 212 23.71 1.39 9.71
N GLU A 213 23.57 0.87 8.48
CA GLU A 213 24.46 -0.13 7.88
C GLU A 213 24.62 -1.39 8.78
N SER A 214 23.60 -1.67 9.58
CA SER A 214 23.57 -2.76 10.56
C SER A 214 22.51 -3.78 10.17
N THR A 215 22.78 -4.54 9.12
CA THR A 215 21.86 -5.57 8.59
C THR A 215 21.81 -6.76 9.54
N VAL A 216 20.66 -6.96 10.20
CA VAL A 216 20.41 -8.15 11.02
C VAL A 216 20.19 -9.35 10.10
N LYS A 217 21.03 -10.38 10.24
CA LYS A 217 20.96 -11.64 9.48
C LYS A 217 20.07 -12.68 10.15
N SER A 218 20.19 -12.79 11.48
CA SER A 218 19.35 -13.71 12.25
C SER A 218 19.15 -13.26 13.69
N ILE A 219 18.06 -13.73 14.29
CA ILE A 219 17.72 -13.51 15.70
C ILE A 219 17.55 -14.88 16.33
N GLN A 220 18.31 -15.17 17.37
CA GLN A 220 18.29 -16.44 18.09
C GLN A 220 17.82 -16.24 19.52
N SER A 221 16.86 -17.04 19.97
CA SER A 221 16.46 -17.05 21.38
C SER A 221 17.57 -17.69 22.25
N LYS A 222 17.94 -17.01 23.33
CA LYS A 222 18.91 -17.47 24.34
C LYS A 222 18.30 -17.31 25.74
N GLY A 223 17.27 -18.09 26.01
CA GLY A 223 16.52 -18.02 27.27
C GLY A 223 15.70 -16.72 27.37
N ARG A 224 16.09 -15.83 28.30
CA ARG A 224 15.41 -14.51 28.47
C ARG A 224 15.99 -13.41 27.59
N ARG A 225 16.95 -13.72 26.72
CA ARG A 225 17.62 -12.76 25.83
C ARG A 225 17.53 -13.23 24.40
N TYR A 226 17.83 -12.34 23.48
CA TYR A 226 17.98 -12.65 22.08
C TYR A 226 19.39 -12.28 21.64
N LEU A 227 20.00 -13.16 20.85
CA LEU A 227 21.26 -12.89 20.16
C LEU A 227 20.94 -12.39 18.76
N LEU A 228 21.44 -11.22 18.43
CA LEU A 228 21.38 -10.67 17.08
C LEU A 228 22.67 -11.00 16.36
N ILE A 229 22.60 -11.60 15.19
CA ILE A 229 23.75 -11.85 14.33
C ILE A 229 23.62 -10.95 13.12
N PHE A 230 24.64 -10.14 12.89
CA PHE A 230 24.67 -9.18 11.79
C PHE A 230 25.34 -9.78 10.54
N ALA A 231 25.13 -9.14 9.38
CA ALA A 231 25.65 -9.60 8.10
C ALA A 231 27.18 -9.58 8.01
N ASP A 232 27.85 -8.72 8.80
CA ASP A 232 29.30 -8.64 8.94
C ASP A 232 29.91 -9.69 9.88
N GLY A 233 29.07 -10.53 10.48
CA GLY A 233 29.47 -11.58 11.43
C GLY A 233 29.59 -11.11 12.86
N SER A 234 29.32 -9.85 13.19
CA SER A 234 29.24 -9.37 14.59
C SER A 234 27.96 -9.85 15.29
N GLU A 235 28.00 -9.81 16.65
CA GLU A 235 26.91 -10.25 17.53
C GLU A 235 26.49 -9.12 18.49
#